data_b88b57770195d2ceb930b7cdfa3683e8
#
_entry.id   b88b57770195d2ceb930b7cdfa3683e8
#
_cell.length_a   1.000
_cell.length_b   1.000
_cell.length_c   1.000
_cell.angle_alpha   90.00
_cell.angle_beta   90.00
_cell.angle_gamma   90.00
#
_symmetry.space_group_name_H-M   'P 1'
#
loop_
_entity.id
_entity.type
_entity.pdbx_description
1 polymer ?
#
loop_
_entity_poly.entity_id
_entity_poly.type
_entity_poly.pdbx_seq_one_letter_code
_entity_poly.pdbx_strand_id
1 'polypeptide(L)'
;AEAVDAIGGVRVAPAPGDGEPGDRLAHRRNRIEFVIGTDGAPGMHVYRGKRLIPLDSMPLAAPAIAGLGLFDGDSPWKRVWAPGECVRALSPTPGSAYVVCASGVYGADARRTGSTALAWPVEIGGEEHVYGVRPTGFWQTHVRGAQVLAEEVLDAARAETGGAVLELYSGAGLFSVPLA
;
A
#
# COMPACT_ATOMS: atom_id res chain seq x y z
N ALA A 1 -12.56 -15.65 15.52
CA ALA A 1 -12.52 -15.56 14.05
C ALA A 1 -12.65 -16.96 13.51
N GLU A 2 -13.78 -17.31 12.90
CA GLU A 2 -13.93 -18.59 12.18
C GLU A 2 -13.00 -18.52 10.96
N ALA A 3 -12.11 -19.51 10.87
CA ALA A 3 -11.33 -19.71 9.67
C ALA A 3 -12.30 -19.94 8.51
N VAL A 4 -12.17 -19.15 7.45
CA VAL A 4 -12.91 -19.37 6.21
C VAL A 4 -12.53 -20.77 5.75
N ASP A 5 -13.52 -21.65 5.58
CA ASP A 5 -13.30 -23.03 5.18
C ASP A 5 -12.43 -23.10 3.92
N ALA A 6 -11.47 -24.00 4.00
CA ALA A 6 -10.39 -24.15 3.05
C ALA A 6 -10.89 -24.38 1.61
N ILE A 7 -10.52 -23.50 0.70
CA ILE A 7 -10.59 -23.77 -0.72
C ILE A 7 -9.46 -24.75 -1.05
N GLY A 8 -9.81 -26.02 -1.33
CA GLY A 8 -8.85 -27.05 -1.74
C GLY A 8 -7.79 -27.41 -0.69
N GLY A 9 -8.11 -27.36 0.61
CA GLY A 9 -7.19 -27.71 1.69
C GLY A 9 -6.23 -26.60 2.11
N VAL A 10 -6.33 -25.42 1.53
CA VAL A 10 -5.54 -24.22 1.93
C VAL A 10 -6.21 -23.56 3.13
N ARG A 11 -5.50 -23.42 4.22
CA ARG A 11 -5.97 -22.70 5.41
C ARG A 11 -5.74 -21.19 5.19
N VAL A 12 -6.83 -20.41 5.22
CA VAL A 12 -6.76 -18.96 5.19
C VAL A 12 -6.74 -18.42 6.62
N ALA A 13 -5.71 -17.68 6.97
CA ALA A 13 -5.61 -16.99 8.25
C ALA A 13 -5.60 -15.47 8.04
N PRO A 14 -6.20 -14.68 8.95
CA PRO A 14 -6.07 -13.24 8.91
C PRO A 14 -4.61 -12.83 9.20
N ALA A 15 -4.17 -11.71 8.60
CA ALA A 15 -2.89 -11.13 8.96
C ALA A 15 -2.94 -10.61 10.42
N PRO A 16 -1.78 -10.51 11.10
CA PRO A 16 -1.71 -9.96 12.45
C PRO A 16 -2.39 -8.59 12.55
N GLY A 17 -3.32 -8.45 13.50
CA GLY A 17 -4.13 -7.25 13.71
C GLY A 17 -5.40 -7.17 12.86
N ASP A 18 -5.66 -8.14 11.97
CA ASP A 18 -6.94 -8.28 11.30
C ASP A 18 -7.92 -9.12 12.14
N GLY A 19 -9.21 -8.86 11.97
CA GLY A 19 -10.26 -9.66 12.60
C GLY A 19 -10.51 -9.34 14.08
N GLU A 20 -10.01 -8.24 14.61
CA GLU A 20 -10.42 -7.74 15.91
C GLU A 20 -11.94 -7.42 15.93
N PRO A 21 -12.63 -7.62 17.07
CA PRO A 21 -14.04 -7.31 17.15
C PRO A 21 -14.35 -5.87 16.70
N GLY A 22 -15.17 -5.73 15.67
CA GLY A 22 -15.49 -4.44 15.06
C GLY A 22 -14.55 -4.00 13.92
N ASP A 23 -13.44 -4.67 13.69
CA ASP A 23 -12.57 -4.46 12.54
C ASP A 23 -13.20 -5.11 11.30
N ARG A 24 -13.67 -4.29 10.38
CA ARG A 24 -14.20 -4.73 9.07
C ARG A 24 -13.12 -4.72 7.98
N LEU A 25 -11.86 -4.98 8.33
CA LEU A 25 -10.70 -4.83 7.45
C LEU A 25 -10.52 -3.38 6.95
N ALA A 26 -11.10 -2.42 7.66
CA ALA A 26 -10.90 -1.00 7.41
C ALA A 26 -9.45 -0.60 7.73
N HIS A 27 -8.98 0.46 7.07
CA HIS A 27 -7.70 1.09 7.37
C HIS A 27 -6.45 0.19 7.17
N ARG A 28 -6.56 -0.88 6.39
CA ARG A 28 -5.46 -1.83 6.12
C ARG A 28 -4.67 -1.57 4.85
N ARG A 29 -5.08 -0.61 4.01
CA ARG A 29 -4.37 -0.31 2.76
C ARG A 29 -3.42 0.86 2.92
N ASN A 30 -2.12 0.57 2.83
CA ASN A 30 -1.05 1.58 2.80
C ASN A 30 -0.85 2.17 1.39
N ARG A 31 -1.65 1.75 0.41
CA ARG A 31 -1.64 2.22 -0.97
C ARG A 31 -3.04 2.17 -1.55
N ILE A 32 -3.49 3.30 -2.06
CA ILE A 32 -4.73 3.42 -2.84
C ILE A 32 -4.45 4.12 -4.16
N GLU A 33 -5.31 3.89 -5.14
CA GLU A 33 -5.24 4.53 -6.44
C GLU A 33 -6.65 4.89 -6.91
N PHE A 34 -6.80 6.06 -7.48
CA PHE A 34 -8.07 6.59 -7.99
C PHE A 34 -7.83 7.52 -9.17
N VAL A 35 -8.88 7.86 -9.90
CA VAL A 35 -8.82 8.72 -11.08
C VAL A 35 -9.57 10.01 -10.80
N ILE A 36 -9.09 11.13 -11.36
CA ILE A 36 -9.75 12.41 -11.26
C ILE A 36 -10.75 12.56 -12.42
N GLY A 37 -12.00 12.76 -12.08
CA GLY A 37 -13.06 13.01 -13.05
C GLY A 37 -12.87 14.33 -13.81
N THR A 38 -13.65 14.54 -14.87
CA THR A 38 -13.64 15.77 -15.65
C THR A 38 -14.09 16.99 -14.85
N ASP A 39 -14.81 16.78 -13.77
CA ASP A 39 -15.25 17.76 -12.78
C ASP A 39 -14.22 18.03 -11.67
N GLY A 40 -13.06 17.36 -11.73
CA GLY A 40 -12.02 17.44 -10.70
C GLY A 40 -12.27 16.60 -9.46
N ALA A 41 -13.35 15.82 -9.41
CA ALA A 41 -13.64 14.94 -8.28
C ALA A 41 -12.90 13.60 -8.39
N PRO A 42 -12.42 13.04 -7.27
CA PRO A 42 -11.83 11.70 -7.25
C PRO A 42 -12.89 10.62 -7.48
N GLY A 43 -12.52 9.56 -8.17
CA GLY A 43 -13.42 8.45 -8.45
C GLY A 43 -12.70 7.17 -8.85
N MET A 44 -13.44 6.09 -8.99
CA MET A 44 -12.94 4.81 -9.49
C MET A 44 -13.78 4.33 -10.68
N HIS A 45 -13.11 3.72 -11.66
CA HIS A 45 -13.81 3.10 -12.77
C HIS A 45 -14.62 1.89 -12.31
N VAL A 46 -15.82 1.73 -12.87
CA VAL A 46 -16.56 0.47 -12.75
C VAL A 46 -15.72 -0.67 -13.36
N TYR A 47 -15.89 -1.87 -12.81
CA TYR A 47 -15.19 -3.05 -13.32
C TYR A 47 -15.42 -3.24 -14.83
N ARG A 48 -14.32 -3.32 -15.57
CA ARG A 48 -14.31 -3.47 -17.05
C ARG A 48 -15.10 -2.38 -17.81
N GLY A 49 -15.29 -1.19 -17.21
CA GLY A 49 -16.02 -0.08 -17.84
C GLY A 49 -15.28 1.24 -17.75
N LYS A 50 -15.75 2.23 -18.52
CA LYS A 50 -15.18 3.59 -18.54
C LYS A 50 -15.90 4.57 -17.60
N ARG A 51 -17.08 4.19 -17.08
CA ARG A 51 -17.84 5.05 -16.17
C ARG A 51 -17.10 5.21 -14.85
N LEU A 52 -16.91 6.45 -14.42
CA LEU A 52 -16.32 6.78 -13.14
C LEU A 52 -17.41 6.85 -12.07
N ILE A 53 -17.17 6.24 -10.92
CA ILE A 53 -17.99 6.37 -9.72
C ILE A 53 -17.28 7.35 -8.80
N PRO A 54 -17.88 8.49 -8.44
CA PRO A 54 -17.29 9.42 -7.49
C PRO A 54 -17.04 8.73 -6.14
N LEU A 55 -15.97 9.15 -5.47
CA LEU A 55 -15.60 8.69 -4.13
C LEU A 55 -15.75 9.83 -3.13
N ASP A 56 -16.53 9.59 -2.09
CA ASP A 56 -16.66 10.49 -0.94
C ASP A 56 -15.74 10.06 0.22
N SER A 57 -15.23 8.83 0.17
CA SER A 57 -14.33 8.29 1.18
C SER A 57 -13.61 7.04 0.68
N MET A 58 -12.58 6.60 1.42
CA MET A 58 -11.89 5.33 1.19
C MET A 58 -11.66 4.63 2.54
N PRO A 59 -12.66 3.92 3.07
CA PRO A 59 -12.56 3.28 4.38
C PRO A 59 -11.43 2.25 4.51
N LEU A 60 -10.98 1.68 3.40
CA LEU A 60 -9.85 0.73 3.38
C LEU A 60 -8.48 1.40 3.55
N ALA A 61 -8.37 2.70 3.30
CA ALA A 61 -7.10 3.42 3.36
C ALA A 61 -6.56 3.49 4.79
N ALA A 62 -5.25 3.34 4.93
CA ALA A 62 -4.55 3.54 6.21
C ALA A 62 -4.86 4.94 6.79
N PRO A 63 -4.86 5.11 8.12
CA PRO A 63 -5.26 6.36 8.76
C PRO A 63 -4.51 7.59 8.24
N ALA A 64 -3.21 7.46 7.96
CA ALA A 64 -2.42 8.56 7.41
C ALA A 64 -2.88 9.00 6.01
N ILE A 65 -3.35 8.07 5.16
CA ILE A 65 -3.95 8.39 3.86
C ILE A 65 -5.35 9.00 4.05
N ALA A 66 -6.15 8.43 4.94
CA ALA A 66 -7.50 8.96 5.24
C ALA A 66 -7.44 10.41 5.75
N GLY A 67 -6.42 10.73 6.55
CA GLY A 67 -6.18 12.08 7.07
C GLY A 67 -5.72 13.12 6.05
N LEU A 68 -5.45 12.74 4.81
CA LEU A 68 -5.04 13.68 3.75
C LEU A 68 -6.20 14.54 3.22
N GLY A 69 -7.45 14.22 3.53
CA GLY A 69 -8.62 14.94 3.01
C GLY A 69 -8.77 14.86 1.49
N LEU A 70 -8.37 13.74 0.88
CA LEU A 70 -8.35 13.56 -0.58
C LEU A 70 -9.75 13.65 -1.20
N PHE A 71 -10.77 13.26 -0.45
CA PHE A 71 -12.15 13.14 -0.91
C PHE A 71 -13.05 14.29 -0.40
N ASP A 72 -12.49 15.21 0.35
CA ASP A 72 -13.24 16.33 0.91
C ASP A 72 -13.66 17.33 -0.20
N GLY A 73 -14.83 17.94 -0.02
CA GLY A 73 -15.38 18.90 -1.00
C GLY A 73 -14.49 20.10 -1.25
N ASP A 74 -13.73 20.55 -0.24
CA ASP A 74 -12.79 21.66 -0.26
C ASP A 74 -11.32 21.23 -0.22
N SER A 75 -11.05 19.97 -0.60
CA SER A 75 -9.72 19.37 -0.57
C SER A 75 -8.66 20.27 -1.21
N PRO A 76 -7.52 20.55 -0.54
CA PRO A 76 -6.41 21.31 -1.11
C PRO A 76 -5.78 20.59 -2.31
N TRP A 77 -5.98 19.31 -2.44
CA TRP A 77 -5.46 18.47 -3.51
C TRP A 77 -6.07 18.80 -4.88
N LYS A 78 -7.24 19.41 -4.93
CA LYS A 78 -7.85 19.90 -6.19
C LYS A 78 -7.00 20.89 -6.97
N ARG A 79 -5.99 21.48 -6.32
CA ARG A 79 -5.02 22.40 -6.96
C ARG A 79 -3.76 21.68 -7.44
N VAL A 80 -3.59 20.39 -7.07
CA VAL A 80 -2.38 19.59 -7.32
C VAL A 80 -2.56 18.67 -8.51
N TRP A 81 -3.71 18.02 -8.59
CA TRP A 81 -4.01 17.07 -9.66
C TRP A 81 -4.83 17.69 -10.81
N ALA A 82 -4.86 17.01 -11.95
CA ALA A 82 -5.60 17.40 -13.13
C ALA A 82 -6.70 16.39 -13.49
N PRO A 83 -7.79 16.83 -14.15
CA PRO A 83 -8.81 15.93 -14.67
C PRO A 83 -8.24 14.83 -15.59
N GLY A 84 -8.73 13.61 -15.44
CA GLY A 84 -8.28 12.44 -16.18
C GLY A 84 -7.03 11.79 -15.62
N GLU A 85 -6.41 12.36 -14.60
CA GLU A 85 -5.18 11.87 -14.01
C GLU A 85 -5.42 10.69 -13.07
N CYS A 86 -4.50 9.72 -13.06
CA CYS A 86 -4.43 8.69 -12.06
C CYS A 86 -3.60 9.18 -10.88
N VAL A 87 -4.19 9.20 -9.71
CA VAL A 87 -3.57 9.64 -8.46
C VAL A 87 -3.38 8.44 -7.53
N ARG A 88 -2.22 8.38 -6.89
CA ARG A 88 -1.89 7.34 -5.93
C ARG A 88 -1.58 7.98 -4.59
N ALA A 89 -2.16 7.47 -3.51
CA ALA A 89 -1.77 7.83 -2.16
C ALA A 89 -1.08 6.66 -1.47
N LEU A 90 0.01 6.95 -0.77
CA LEU A 90 0.93 6.00 -0.16
C LEU A 90 1.13 6.33 1.31
N SER A 91 1.22 5.32 2.16
CA SER A 91 1.62 5.46 3.57
C SER A 91 2.71 4.43 3.88
N PRO A 92 3.98 4.78 3.64
CA PRO A 92 5.11 3.88 3.91
C PRO A 92 5.28 3.51 5.37
N THR A 93 4.97 4.45 6.27
CA THR A 93 5.04 4.25 7.71
C THR A 93 3.77 4.76 8.37
N PRO A 94 3.39 4.28 9.57
CA PRO A 94 2.34 4.89 10.36
C PRO A 94 2.60 6.39 10.56
N GLY A 95 1.62 7.22 10.24
CA GLY A 95 1.73 8.68 10.37
C GLY A 95 2.38 9.41 9.19
N SER A 96 2.96 8.72 8.19
CA SER A 96 3.44 9.34 6.95
C SER A 96 2.50 9.07 5.78
N ALA A 97 2.28 10.07 4.95
CA ALA A 97 1.52 9.90 3.72
C ALA A 97 2.06 10.77 2.58
N TYR A 98 1.95 10.25 1.38
CA TYR A 98 2.38 10.91 0.14
C TYR A 98 1.31 10.76 -0.93
N VAL A 99 1.21 11.78 -1.77
CA VAL A 99 0.36 11.75 -2.97
C VAL A 99 1.25 11.82 -4.20
N VAL A 100 1.01 10.91 -5.14
CA VAL A 100 1.74 10.79 -6.40
C VAL A 100 0.78 11.04 -7.54
N CYS A 101 1.10 12.01 -8.36
CA CYS A 101 0.35 12.40 -9.55
C CYS A 101 1.31 12.75 -10.68
N ALA A 102 0.82 13.11 -11.87
CA ALA A 102 1.66 13.40 -13.04
C ALA A 102 2.65 14.55 -12.78
N SER A 103 2.25 15.54 -11.97
CA SER A 103 3.11 16.67 -11.62
C SER A 103 4.21 16.36 -10.60
N GLY A 104 4.15 15.18 -9.93
CA GLY A 104 5.21 14.73 -9.01
C GLY A 104 4.73 14.02 -7.76
N VAL A 105 5.58 14.03 -6.76
CA VAL A 105 5.34 13.46 -5.42
C VAL A 105 5.17 14.58 -4.42
N TYR A 106 4.16 14.49 -3.60
CA TYR A 106 3.79 15.49 -2.61
C TYR A 106 3.72 14.88 -1.22
N GLY A 107 4.16 15.61 -0.21
CA GLY A 107 3.97 15.26 1.19
C GLY A 107 2.54 15.52 1.67
N ALA A 108 2.25 15.17 2.91
CA ALA A 108 0.91 15.35 3.51
C ALA A 108 0.47 16.83 3.58
N ASP A 109 1.41 17.75 3.53
CA ASP A 109 1.19 19.21 3.49
C ASP A 109 0.91 19.74 2.08
N ALA A 110 0.69 18.88 1.10
CA ALA A 110 0.51 19.16 -0.31
C ALA A 110 1.70 19.92 -0.96
N ARG A 111 2.89 19.86 -0.36
CA ARG A 111 4.12 20.39 -0.94
C ARG A 111 4.85 19.32 -1.72
N ARG A 112 5.34 19.71 -2.91
CA ARG A 112 6.12 18.82 -3.77
C ARG A 112 7.41 18.42 -3.09
N THR A 113 7.71 17.11 -3.11
CA THR A 113 8.99 16.55 -2.63
C THR A 113 9.90 16.24 -3.80
N GLY A 114 11.21 16.19 -3.55
CA GLY A 114 12.19 15.71 -4.54
C GLY A 114 12.41 14.19 -4.47
N SER A 115 11.61 13.46 -3.71
CA SER A 115 11.87 12.04 -3.44
C SER A 115 11.68 11.17 -4.69
N THR A 116 12.72 10.46 -5.07
CA THR A 116 12.71 9.44 -6.14
C THR A 116 12.39 8.05 -5.61
N ALA A 117 12.55 7.84 -4.31
CA ALA A 117 12.19 6.63 -3.58
C ALA A 117 11.63 6.99 -2.20
N LEU A 118 10.73 6.18 -1.71
CA LEU A 118 10.17 6.26 -0.35
C LEU A 118 10.73 5.10 0.47
N ALA A 119 11.08 5.37 1.72
CA ALA A 119 11.58 4.36 2.65
C ALA A 119 10.39 3.60 3.25
N TRP A 120 10.39 2.27 3.09
CA TRP A 120 9.39 1.35 3.64
C TRP A 120 10.07 0.46 4.67
N PRO A 121 10.02 0.80 5.95
CA PRO A 121 10.52 -0.08 7.01
C PRO A 121 9.57 -1.27 7.18
N VAL A 122 10.16 -2.44 7.35
CA VAL A 122 9.44 -3.69 7.61
C VAL A 122 10.20 -4.44 8.70
N GLU A 123 9.51 -4.80 9.75
CA GLU A 123 10.04 -5.68 10.78
C GLU A 123 9.89 -7.13 10.34
N ILE A 124 10.98 -7.87 10.27
CA ILE A 124 11.01 -9.27 9.82
C ILE A 124 11.89 -10.04 10.80
N GLY A 125 11.32 -11.04 11.47
CA GLY A 125 12.08 -11.85 12.43
C GLY A 125 12.64 -11.05 13.63
N GLY A 126 12.06 -9.90 13.95
CA GLY A 126 12.52 -9.00 15.02
C GLY A 126 13.60 -7.99 14.59
N GLU A 127 13.95 -7.95 13.31
CA GLU A 127 14.88 -6.98 12.73
C GLU A 127 14.16 -6.03 11.77
N GLU A 128 14.52 -4.73 11.80
CA GLU A 128 13.99 -3.75 10.87
C GLU A 128 14.81 -3.72 9.58
N HIS A 129 14.14 -3.95 8.46
CA HIS A 129 14.68 -3.80 7.11
C HIS A 129 14.02 -2.61 6.41
N VAL A 130 14.81 -1.72 5.81
CA VAL A 130 14.30 -0.53 5.12
C VAL A 130 14.45 -0.67 3.62
N TYR A 131 13.31 -0.68 2.91
CA TYR A 131 13.25 -0.82 1.46
C TYR A 131 13.04 0.52 0.77
N GLY A 132 13.90 0.85 -0.20
CA GLY A 132 13.74 2.02 -1.05
C GLY A 132 12.84 1.72 -2.25
N VAL A 133 11.58 2.13 -2.20
CA VAL A 133 10.61 1.84 -3.27
C VAL A 133 10.24 3.11 -4.03
N ARG A 134 10.30 3.06 -5.36
CA ARG A 134 9.83 4.18 -6.19
C ARG A 134 8.35 4.45 -5.91
N PRO A 135 7.90 5.72 -5.86
CA PRO A 135 6.50 6.05 -5.59
C PRO A 135 5.51 5.40 -6.56
N THR A 136 5.93 5.14 -7.80
CA THR A 136 5.16 4.41 -8.81
C THR A 136 5.44 2.90 -8.82
N GLY A 137 6.43 2.45 -8.05
CA GLY A 137 6.83 1.04 -7.98
C GLY A 137 5.77 0.17 -7.29
N PHE A 138 5.91 -1.15 -7.41
CA PHE A 138 5.07 -2.10 -6.69
C PHE A 138 5.49 -2.18 -5.22
N TRP A 139 4.53 -2.26 -4.33
CA TRP A 139 4.67 -2.64 -2.92
C TRP A 139 3.40 -3.32 -2.45
N GLN A 140 3.50 -4.14 -1.40
CA GLN A 140 2.33 -4.82 -0.81
C GLN A 140 1.34 -3.80 -0.27
N THR A 141 0.07 -3.94 -0.65
CA THR A 141 -0.97 -2.94 -0.32
C THR A 141 -1.51 -3.05 1.09
N HIS A 142 -1.43 -4.23 1.70
CA HIS A 142 -1.81 -4.42 3.09
C HIS A 142 -0.69 -3.94 4.02
N VAL A 143 -1.03 -3.20 5.08
CA VAL A 143 -0.04 -2.60 6.02
C VAL A 143 0.92 -3.62 6.64
N ARG A 144 0.49 -4.87 6.83
CA ARG A 144 1.33 -5.97 7.34
C ARG A 144 1.74 -6.95 6.24
N GLY A 145 1.32 -6.73 5.00
CA GLY A 145 1.50 -7.70 3.92
C GLY A 145 2.95 -8.02 3.61
N ALA A 146 3.82 -7.02 3.61
CA ALA A 146 5.24 -7.21 3.37
C ALA A 146 5.89 -8.07 4.46
N GLN A 147 5.60 -7.78 5.73
CA GLN A 147 6.11 -8.54 6.87
C GLN A 147 5.65 -10.00 6.82
N VAL A 148 4.34 -10.24 6.76
CA VAL A 148 3.78 -11.60 6.77
C VAL A 148 4.34 -12.45 5.65
N LEU A 149 4.39 -11.88 4.42
CA LEU A 149 4.93 -12.61 3.28
C LEU A 149 6.43 -12.91 3.41
N ALA A 150 7.21 -11.98 3.95
CA ALA A 150 8.63 -12.20 4.15
C ALA A 150 8.88 -13.26 5.21
N GLU A 151 8.19 -13.20 6.36
CA GLU A 151 8.30 -14.19 7.44
C GLU A 151 7.93 -15.60 6.95
N GLU A 152 6.82 -15.76 6.22
CA GLU A 152 6.40 -17.03 5.64
C GLU A 152 7.41 -17.60 4.62
N VAL A 153 7.99 -16.73 3.78
CA VAL A 153 8.99 -17.15 2.80
C VAL A 153 10.29 -17.56 3.50
N LEU A 154 10.74 -16.82 4.50
CA LEU A 154 11.93 -17.18 5.29
C LEU A 154 11.76 -18.51 5.99
N ASP A 155 10.61 -18.72 6.64
CA ASP A 155 10.33 -19.99 7.31
C ASP A 155 10.28 -21.16 6.31
N ALA A 156 9.64 -20.96 5.16
CA ALA A 156 9.55 -21.98 4.12
C ALA A 156 10.89 -22.27 3.44
N ALA A 157 11.71 -21.25 3.23
CA ALA A 157 13.01 -21.38 2.58
C ALA A 157 14.00 -22.21 3.41
N ARG A 158 13.86 -22.19 4.75
CA ARG A 158 14.77 -22.88 5.67
C ARG A 158 16.23 -22.65 5.31
N ALA A 159 16.56 -21.42 4.91
CA ALA A 159 17.89 -21.07 4.41
C ALA A 159 18.93 -21.35 5.51
N GLU A 160 19.92 -22.16 5.17
CA GLU A 160 21.06 -22.41 6.06
C GLU A 160 22.09 -21.28 5.87
N THR A 161 22.77 -20.91 6.95
CA THR A 161 23.84 -19.92 6.91
C THR A 161 24.91 -20.31 5.87
N GLY A 162 25.21 -19.42 4.94
CA GLY A 162 26.16 -19.65 3.86
C GLY A 162 25.61 -20.43 2.66
N GLY A 163 24.31 -20.73 2.65
CA GLY A 163 23.62 -21.27 1.48
C GLY A 163 23.48 -20.25 0.36
N ALA A 164 23.30 -20.73 -0.90
CA ALA A 164 23.01 -19.86 -2.03
C ALA A 164 21.51 -19.76 -2.27
N VAL A 165 20.99 -18.55 -2.44
CA VAL A 165 19.59 -18.27 -2.74
C VAL A 165 19.48 -17.58 -4.09
N LEU A 166 18.53 -18.01 -4.91
CA LEU A 166 18.19 -17.37 -6.18
C LEU A 166 16.74 -16.90 -6.11
N GLU A 167 16.52 -15.59 -6.18
CA GLU A 167 15.20 -15.00 -6.29
C GLU A 167 14.97 -14.47 -7.70
N LEU A 168 13.85 -14.88 -8.33
CA LEU A 168 13.37 -14.36 -9.60
C LEU A 168 12.27 -13.34 -9.36
N TYR A 169 12.31 -12.22 -10.11
CA TYR A 169 11.36 -11.11 -9.98
C TYR A 169 11.41 -10.40 -8.62
N SER A 170 12.58 -10.24 -8.04
CA SER A 170 12.82 -9.71 -6.69
C SER A 170 12.18 -8.32 -6.42
N GLY A 171 11.93 -7.52 -7.46
CA GLY A 171 11.31 -6.20 -7.31
C GLY A 171 12.14 -5.26 -6.41
N ALA A 172 11.61 -4.91 -5.25
CA ALA A 172 12.33 -4.12 -4.25
C ALA A 172 13.21 -4.98 -3.32
N GLY A 173 13.28 -6.29 -3.54
CA GLY A 173 14.11 -7.20 -2.75
C GLY A 173 13.45 -7.63 -1.43
N LEU A 174 12.12 -7.68 -1.37
CA LEU A 174 11.41 -7.99 -0.12
C LEU A 174 11.90 -9.28 0.53
N PHE A 175 12.21 -10.30 -0.26
CA PHE A 175 12.69 -11.59 0.24
C PHE A 175 14.22 -11.69 0.20
N SER A 176 14.89 -11.08 -0.80
CA SER A 176 16.35 -11.15 -0.93
C SER A 176 17.06 -10.52 0.25
N VAL A 177 16.59 -9.37 0.73
CA VAL A 177 17.28 -8.62 1.80
C VAL A 177 17.36 -9.42 3.11
N PRO A 178 16.29 -10.01 3.64
CA PRO A 178 16.38 -10.79 4.87
C PRO A 178 16.99 -12.19 4.67
N LEU A 179 17.21 -12.63 3.42
CA LEU A 179 17.88 -13.89 3.11
C LEU A 179 19.39 -13.73 2.86
N ALA A 180 19.90 -12.50 2.79
CA ALA A 180 21.31 -12.19 2.57
C ALA A 180 22.09 -12.14 3.88
#